data_04e92be00b7662d095d80615d7cfc12a
#
_entry.id   04e92be00b7662d095d80615d7cfc12a
#
_cell.length_a   1.000
_cell.length_b   1.000
_cell.length_c   1.000
_cell.angle_alpha   90.00
_cell.angle_beta   90.00
_cell.angle_gamma   90.00
#
_symmetry.space_group_name_H-M   'P 1'
#
loop_
_entity.id
_entity.type
_entity.pdbx_description
1 polymer ?
#
loop_
_entity_poly.entity_id
_entity_poly.type
_entity_poly.pdbx_seq_one_letter_code
_entity_poly.pdbx_strand_id
1 'polypeptide(L)'
;VNLVYILQTKIYRPGLFRVFYVYEPKKRLVQAPAFVDKVVQHALVDNLIYERITNSFILDNYASQKGKGLHFGLDRLRGFFTEYWNKYRTAEGWVLKAQVRDRVQNILKEEI
;
A
#
# COMPACT_ATOMS: atom_id res chain seq x y z
N VAL A 1 5.33 10.99 -27.29
CA VAL A 1 6.51 11.01 -26.43
C VAL A 1 7.06 9.60 -26.33
N ASN A 2 8.32 9.39 -26.71
CA ASN A 2 8.94 8.09 -26.59
C ASN A 2 9.49 7.91 -25.16
N LEU A 3 8.68 7.32 -24.29
CA LEU A 3 8.99 7.12 -22.88
C LEU A 3 10.21 6.21 -22.70
N VAL A 4 10.38 5.21 -23.55
CA VAL A 4 11.53 4.30 -23.52
C VAL A 4 12.84 5.08 -23.73
N TYR A 5 12.88 5.96 -24.72
CA TYR A 5 14.03 6.82 -24.99
C TYR A 5 14.35 7.72 -23.78
N ILE A 6 13.34 8.36 -23.21
CA ILE A 6 13.48 9.26 -22.05
C ILE A 6 14.06 8.51 -20.83
N LEU A 7 13.62 7.28 -20.60
CA LEU A 7 14.13 6.45 -19.50
C LEU A 7 15.56 5.96 -19.76
N GLN A 8 15.87 5.52 -20.99
CA GLN A 8 17.20 5.06 -21.38
C GLN A 8 18.25 6.19 -21.28
N THR A 9 17.87 7.39 -21.65
CA THR A 9 18.76 8.58 -21.60
C THR A 9 18.81 9.21 -20.21
N LYS A 10 18.08 8.68 -19.23
CA LYS A 10 18.03 9.17 -17.83
C LYS A 10 17.59 10.63 -17.68
N ILE A 11 16.84 11.14 -18.66
CA ILE A 11 16.30 12.52 -18.62
C ILE A 11 14.88 12.59 -18.08
N TYR A 12 14.30 11.44 -17.68
CA TYR A 12 12.97 11.40 -17.07
C TYR A 12 12.90 12.27 -15.83
N ARG A 13 11.84 13.08 -15.76
CA ARG A 13 11.47 13.87 -14.58
C ARG A 13 10.00 13.66 -14.29
N PRO A 14 9.62 13.37 -13.03
CA PRO A 14 8.22 13.30 -12.63
C PRO A 14 7.52 14.63 -12.89
N GLY A 15 6.28 14.56 -13.37
CA GLY A 15 5.42 15.73 -13.57
C GLY A 15 4.77 16.21 -12.27
N LEU A 16 3.98 17.27 -12.41
CA LEU A 16 3.20 17.81 -11.30
C LEU A 16 1.98 16.93 -11.00
N PHE A 17 1.62 16.83 -9.74
CA PHE A 17 0.38 16.19 -9.30
C PHE A 17 -0.81 17.08 -9.61
N ARG A 18 -1.89 16.46 -10.08
CA ARG A 18 -3.21 17.09 -10.14
C ARG A 18 -3.90 16.90 -8.80
N VAL A 19 -4.28 17.99 -8.16
CA VAL A 19 -4.90 17.99 -6.84
C VAL A 19 -6.39 18.27 -6.97
N PHE A 20 -7.23 17.43 -6.37
CA PHE A 20 -8.67 17.63 -6.35
C PHE A 20 -9.29 16.97 -5.11
N TYR A 21 -10.53 17.36 -4.79
CA TYR A 21 -11.30 16.78 -3.71
C TYR A 21 -12.27 15.72 -4.21
N VAL A 22 -12.34 14.62 -3.47
CA VAL A 22 -13.38 13.59 -3.58
C VAL A 22 -14.24 13.64 -2.34
N TYR A 23 -15.57 13.56 -2.51
CA TYR A 23 -16.52 13.79 -1.41
C TYR A 23 -17.20 12.51 -0.91
N GLU A 24 -17.06 11.40 -1.58
CA GLU A 24 -17.66 10.12 -1.20
C GLU A 24 -16.60 9.11 -0.72
N PRO A 25 -16.85 8.45 0.43
CA PRO A 25 -17.86 8.65 1.47
C PRO A 25 -17.54 9.82 2.40
N LYS A 26 -16.35 10.38 2.31
CA LYS A 26 -15.86 11.53 3.09
C LYS A 26 -15.01 12.43 2.19
N LYS A 27 -15.01 13.72 2.51
CA LYS A 27 -14.14 14.69 1.83
C LYS A 27 -12.66 14.28 2.00
N ARG A 28 -12.00 14.04 0.88
CA ARG A 28 -10.58 13.66 0.83
C ARG A 28 -9.87 14.49 -0.23
N LEU A 29 -8.68 14.97 0.11
CA LEU A 29 -7.78 15.56 -0.86
C LEU A 29 -7.04 14.44 -1.60
N VAL A 30 -7.18 14.40 -2.92
CA VAL A 30 -6.50 13.43 -3.78
C VAL A 30 -5.43 14.14 -4.58
N GLN A 31 -4.24 13.56 -4.59
CA GLN A 31 -3.11 13.99 -5.42
C GLN A 31 -2.86 12.90 -6.46
N ALA A 32 -3.21 13.18 -7.71
CA ALA A 32 -3.08 12.22 -8.79
C ALA A 32 -1.87 12.58 -9.67
N PRO A 33 -0.92 11.66 -9.86
CA PRO A 33 0.18 11.86 -10.79
C PRO A 33 -0.31 11.88 -12.24
N ALA A 34 0.51 12.42 -13.15
CA ALA A 34 0.25 12.34 -14.57
C ALA A 34 0.22 10.87 -15.03
N PHE A 35 -0.51 10.58 -16.12
CA PHE A 35 -0.63 9.21 -16.63
C PHE A 35 0.72 8.58 -16.99
N VAL A 36 1.61 9.35 -17.59
CA VAL A 36 2.97 8.92 -17.92
C VAL A 36 3.74 8.48 -16.66
N ASP A 37 3.62 9.25 -15.57
CA ASP A 37 4.27 8.92 -14.30
C ASP A 37 3.70 7.64 -13.69
N LYS A 38 2.39 7.40 -13.83
CA LYS A 38 1.77 6.12 -13.41
C LYS A 38 2.36 4.94 -14.17
N VAL A 39 2.55 5.06 -15.48
CA VAL A 39 3.16 4.01 -16.30
C VAL A 39 4.58 3.71 -15.81
N VAL A 40 5.39 4.73 -15.55
CA VAL A 40 6.75 4.56 -15.03
C VAL A 40 6.75 3.91 -13.65
N GLN A 41 5.86 4.37 -12.76
CA GLN A 41 5.73 3.80 -11.42
C GLN A 41 5.33 2.32 -11.45
N HIS A 42 4.35 1.94 -12.29
CA HIS A 42 3.96 0.55 -12.47
C HIS A 42 5.10 -0.30 -13.01
N ALA A 43 5.81 0.16 -14.04
CA ALA A 43 6.96 -0.55 -14.58
C ALA A 43 8.07 -0.75 -13.54
N LEU A 44 8.35 0.27 -12.73
CA LEU A 44 9.36 0.21 -11.67
C LEU A 44 8.94 -0.79 -10.58
N VAL A 45 7.70 -0.68 -10.10
CA VAL A 45 7.19 -1.55 -9.04
C VAL A 45 7.14 -3.00 -9.50
N ASP A 46 6.53 -3.27 -10.64
CA ASP A 46 6.29 -4.64 -11.10
C ASP A 46 7.56 -5.39 -11.47
N ASN A 47 8.59 -4.69 -11.96
CA ASN A 47 9.81 -5.34 -12.45
C ASN A 47 10.99 -5.29 -11.47
N LEU A 48 11.06 -4.32 -10.57
CA LEU A 48 12.24 -4.14 -9.72
C LEU A 48 11.95 -4.19 -8.24
N ILE A 49 10.83 -3.63 -7.79
CA ILE A 49 10.58 -3.39 -6.38
C ILE A 49 9.73 -4.49 -5.75
N TYR A 50 8.68 -4.94 -6.44
CA TYR A 50 7.65 -5.79 -5.89
C TYR A 50 8.20 -7.06 -5.21
N GLU A 51 8.96 -7.86 -5.93
CA GLU A 51 9.51 -9.10 -5.39
C GLU A 51 10.48 -8.88 -4.24
N ARG A 52 11.33 -7.86 -4.35
CA ARG A 52 12.32 -7.54 -3.31
C ARG A 52 11.67 -7.12 -2.00
N ILE A 53 10.63 -6.31 -2.07
CA ILE A 53 9.94 -5.82 -0.88
C ILE A 53 9.01 -6.89 -0.31
N THR A 54 8.22 -7.56 -1.13
CA THR A 54 7.24 -8.54 -0.66
C THR A 54 7.88 -9.76 -0.02
N ASN A 55 9.07 -10.15 -0.44
CA ASN A 55 9.82 -11.23 0.18
C ASN A 55 10.27 -10.93 1.63
N SER A 56 10.33 -9.65 2.00
CA SER A 56 10.65 -9.23 3.37
C SER A 56 9.42 -9.09 4.28
N PHE A 57 8.22 -9.17 3.73
CA PHE A 57 6.99 -9.01 4.50
C PHE A 57 6.64 -10.24 5.32
N ILE A 58 6.10 -10.00 6.51
CA ILE A 58 5.49 -11.08 7.29
C ILE A 58 4.28 -11.67 6.55
N LEU A 59 3.94 -12.92 6.87
CA LEU A 59 2.82 -13.63 6.23
C LEU A 59 1.51 -12.84 6.33
N ASP A 60 1.27 -12.20 7.46
CA ASP A 60 0.03 -11.47 7.76
C ASP A 60 0.02 -10.02 7.25
N ASN A 61 0.94 -9.67 6.35
CA ASN A 61 0.83 -8.47 5.53
C ASN A 61 0.15 -8.84 4.21
N TYR A 62 -1.06 -8.37 3.99
CA TYR A 62 -1.89 -8.72 2.81
C TYR A 62 -2.29 -7.53 1.95
N ALA A 63 -1.83 -6.33 2.27
CA ALA A 63 -2.11 -5.15 1.49
C ALA A 63 -1.34 -5.15 0.16
N SER A 64 -2.04 -4.91 -0.94
CA SER A 64 -1.46 -4.73 -2.28
C SER A 64 -0.51 -5.85 -2.74
N GLN A 65 -0.71 -7.06 -2.29
CA GLN A 65 0.08 -8.23 -2.68
C GLN A 65 -0.73 -9.19 -3.56
N LYS A 66 -0.07 -9.74 -4.60
CA LYS A 66 -0.65 -10.77 -5.47
C LYS A 66 -0.98 -12.03 -4.64
N GLY A 67 -2.15 -12.61 -4.87
CA GLY A 67 -2.62 -13.79 -4.13
C GLY A 67 -3.05 -13.54 -2.69
N LYS A 68 -2.97 -12.32 -2.21
CA LYS A 68 -3.45 -11.87 -0.91
C LYS A 68 -4.46 -10.74 -1.08
N GLY A 69 -5.21 -10.43 -0.05
CA GLY A 69 -6.21 -9.38 -0.06
C GLY A 69 -7.16 -9.51 1.11
N LEU A 70 -8.32 -8.87 1.03
CA LEU A 70 -9.29 -8.84 2.13
C LEU A 70 -9.71 -10.25 2.56
N HIS A 71 -10.05 -11.12 1.62
CA HIS A 71 -10.48 -12.49 1.95
C HIS A 71 -9.38 -13.29 2.63
N PHE A 72 -8.15 -13.21 2.13
CA PHE A 72 -7.01 -13.84 2.77
C PHE A 72 -6.84 -13.33 4.22
N GLY A 73 -6.92 -12.01 4.42
CA GLY A 73 -6.84 -11.42 5.76
C GLY A 73 -7.95 -11.88 6.70
N LEU A 74 -9.19 -12.00 6.20
CA LEU A 74 -10.33 -12.49 6.98
C LEU A 74 -10.19 -13.97 7.37
N ASP A 75 -9.67 -14.80 6.47
CA ASP A 75 -9.43 -16.20 6.77
C ASP A 75 -8.33 -16.38 7.81
N ARG A 76 -7.27 -15.57 7.74
CA ARG A 76 -6.23 -15.53 8.77
C ARG A 76 -6.79 -15.10 10.12
N LEU A 77 -7.61 -14.05 10.15
CA LEU A 77 -8.25 -13.57 11.37
C LEU A 77 -9.16 -14.63 11.98
N ARG A 78 -9.95 -15.33 11.15
CA ARG A 78 -10.78 -16.46 11.60
C ARG A 78 -9.91 -17.56 12.23
N GLY A 79 -8.77 -17.87 11.63
CA GLY A 79 -7.81 -18.83 12.17
C GLY A 79 -7.33 -18.42 13.56
N PHE A 80 -6.95 -17.16 13.76
CA PHE A 80 -6.51 -16.64 15.06
C PHE A 80 -7.61 -16.71 16.12
N PHE A 81 -8.84 -16.38 15.79
CA PHE A 81 -9.96 -16.50 16.73
C PHE A 81 -10.25 -17.97 17.10
N THR A 82 -10.15 -18.87 16.14
CA THR A 82 -10.32 -20.31 16.40
C THR A 82 -9.22 -20.86 17.31
N GLU A 83 -7.97 -20.46 17.05
CA GLU A 83 -6.83 -20.83 17.89
C GLU A 83 -6.98 -20.29 19.31
N TYR A 84 -7.36 -19.02 19.45
CA TYR A 84 -7.63 -18.39 20.75
C TYR A 84 -8.71 -19.12 21.52
N TRP A 85 -9.86 -19.41 20.88
CA TRP A 85 -10.94 -20.17 21.48
C TRP A 85 -10.51 -21.56 21.92
N ASN A 86 -9.76 -22.28 21.10
CA ASN A 86 -9.29 -23.61 21.43
C ASN A 86 -8.33 -23.60 22.62
N LYS A 87 -7.53 -22.55 22.75
CA LYS A 87 -6.55 -22.42 23.85
C LYS A 87 -7.17 -21.97 25.17
N TYR A 88 -8.05 -20.98 25.11
CA TYR A 88 -8.56 -20.32 26.31
C TYR A 88 -10.00 -20.65 26.67
N ARG A 89 -10.75 -21.24 25.74
CA ARG A 89 -12.18 -21.59 25.92
C ARG A 89 -13.07 -20.42 26.33
N THR A 90 -12.72 -19.22 25.96
CA THR A 90 -13.47 -18.00 26.18
C THR A 90 -13.48 -17.12 24.93
N ALA A 91 -14.56 -16.38 24.72
CA ALA A 91 -14.66 -15.36 23.70
C ALA A 91 -14.26 -13.96 24.21
N GLU A 92 -13.95 -13.84 25.49
CA GLU A 92 -13.54 -12.58 26.09
C GLU A 92 -12.06 -12.30 25.79
N GLY A 93 -11.76 -11.12 25.28
CA GLY A 93 -10.42 -10.72 24.93
C GLY A 93 -10.35 -9.27 24.47
N TRP A 94 -9.14 -8.81 24.20
CA TRP A 94 -8.87 -7.47 23.74
C TRP A 94 -8.31 -7.50 22.32
N VAL A 95 -8.81 -6.60 21.47
CA VAL A 95 -8.29 -6.39 20.12
C VAL A 95 -7.69 -5.00 20.02
N LEU A 96 -6.40 -4.91 19.74
CA LEU A 96 -5.74 -3.64 19.43
C LEU A 96 -5.88 -3.35 17.94
N LYS A 97 -6.60 -2.27 17.62
CA LYS A 97 -6.65 -1.69 16.28
C LYS A 97 -5.83 -0.41 16.26
N ALA A 98 -4.69 -0.42 15.62
CA ALA A 98 -3.83 0.73 15.49
C ALA A 98 -3.72 1.18 14.01
N GLN A 99 -3.75 2.49 13.79
CA GLN A 99 -3.54 3.08 12.48
C GLN A 99 -2.45 4.15 12.58
N VAL A 100 -1.41 4.01 11.75
CA VAL A 100 -0.37 5.04 11.62
C VAL A 100 -0.91 6.13 10.70
N ARG A 101 -1.43 7.23 11.29
CA ARG A 101 -2.12 8.26 10.53
C ARG A 101 -1.22 9.43 10.13
N ASP A 102 -0.41 9.92 11.04
CA ASP A 102 0.24 11.22 10.86
C ASP A 102 1.78 11.16 10.81
N ARG A 103 2.40 10.10 11.32
CA ARG A 103 3.87 9.98 11.34
C ARG A 103 4.47 9.83 9.95
N VAL A 104 3.86 9.01 9.09
CA VAL A 104 4.37 8.78 7.73
C VAL A 104 4.26 10.05 6.88
N GLN A 105 3.19 10.82 7.03
CA GLN A 105 3.04 12.09 6.32
C GLN A 105 4.03 13.15 6.80
N ASN A 106 4.38 13.15 8.08
CA ASN A 106 5.36 14.09 8.62
C ASN A 106 6.79 13.72 8.23
N ILE A 107 7.15 12.44 8.27
CA ILE A 107 8.46 11.96 7.79
C ILE A 107 8.67 12.31 6.32
N LEU A 108 7.65 12.10 5.47
CA LEU A 108 7.74 12.44 4.05
C LEU A 108 7.84 13.95 3.78
N LYS A 109 7.39 14.79 4.71
CA LYS A 109 7.53 16.25 4.60
C LYS A 109 8.90 16.76 5.05
N GLU A 110 9.56 16.04 5.94
CA GLU A 110 10.88 16.41 6.45
C GLU A 110 12.02 15.98 5.52
N GLU A 111 11.79 14.98 4.65
CA GLU A 111 12.79 14.49 3.69
C GLU A 111 12.69 15.14 2.29
N ILE A 112 11.75 16.02 2.08
CA ILE A 112 11.59 16.77 0.83
C ILE A 112 12.01 18.23 1.05
#